data_c41a89783b3bc4af96621a3f3689af40
#
_entry.id   c41a89783b3bc4af96621a3f3689af40
#
_cell.length_a   1.000
_cell.length_b   1.000
_cell.length_c   1.000
_cell.angle_alpha   90.00
_cell.angle_beta   90.00
_cell.angle_gamma   90.00
#
_symmetry.space_group_name_H-M   'P 1'
#
loop_
_entity.id
_entity.type
_entity.pdbx_description
1 polymer ?
#
loop_
_entity_poly.entity_id
_entity_poly.type
_entity_poly.pdbx_seq_one_letter_code
_entity_poly.pdbx_strand_id
1 'polypeptide(L)'
;MTDRDGRPRAPGCGPGSTGRDRTRALGFAVVVFVGSMVPVPSSSGGGSDALGGALGALLDALPAGIGLTDPFHLVGYAVLAALLVPVTREFRFGPLLAAAVAVAFGFGIELVQAPIPWRSFAWGDAAVNAGGAVIGAAVAVVRGRGPASASDREVER
;
A
#
# COMPACT_ATOMS: atom_id res chain seq x y z
N MET A 1 -20.76 -15.11 -28.40
CA MET A 1 -20.33 -16.50 -28.19
C MET A 1 -21.20 -17.04 -27.07
N THR A 2 -22.18 -17.87 -27.39
CA THR A 2 -23.17 -18.42 -26.46
C THR A 2 -22.78 -19.85 -26.08
N ASP A 3 -23.18 -20.25 -24.90
CA ASP A 3 -23.06 -21.62 -24.40
C ASP A 3 -23.97 -22.59 -25.24
N ARG A 4 -23.76 -23.89 -25.14
CA ARG A 4 -24.59 -24.93 -25.82
C ARG A 4 -26.08 -24.78 -25.50
N ASP A 5 -26.42 -24.09 -24.42
CA ASP A 5 -27.80 -23.86 -23.96
C ASP A 5 -28.33 -22.46 -24.33
N GLY A 6 -27.66 -21.73 -25.24
CA GLY A 6 -28.08 -20.43 -25.73
C GLY A 6 -27.99 -19.28 -24.70
N ARG A 7 -27.35 -19.51 -23.52
CA ARG A 7 -27.18 -18.49 -22.50
C ARG A 7 -25.96 -17.61 -22.78
N PRO A 8 -26.06 -16.27 -22.62
CA PRO A 8 -24.90 -15.41 -22.69
C PRO A 8 -23.88 -15.88 -21.64
N ARG A 9 -22.66 -16.22 -22.07
CA ARG A 9 -21.57 -16.47 -21.11
C ARG A 9 -21.36 -15.21 -20.30
N ALA A 10 -21.58 -15.31 -18.99
CA ALA A 10 -21.16 -14.29 -18.05
C ALA A 10 -19.67 -13.97 -18.32
N PRO A 11 -19.25 -12.67 -18.30
CA PRO A 11 -17.87 -12.31 -18.47
C PRO A 11 -17.06 -13.05 -17.41
N GLY A 12 -16.34 -14.07 -17.84
CA GLY A 12 -15.62 -14.98 -16.97
C GLY A 12 -14.60 -14.20 -16.15
N CYS A 13 -14.69 -14.29 -14.84
CA CYS A 13 -13.57 -14.02 -13.94
C CYS A 13 -12.44 -15.01 -14.31
N GLY A 14 -11.65 -14.67 -15.32
CA GLY A 14 -10.56 -15.51 -15.78
C GLY A 14 -9.51 -15.67 -14.67
N PRO A 15 -8.90 -16.85 -14.52
CA PRO A 15 -7.84 -17.12 -13.52
C PRO A 15 -6.60 -16.21 -13.69
N GLY A 16 -6.53 -15.40 -14.75
CA GLY A 16 -5.42 -14.49 -15.04
C GLY A 16 -5.39 -13.20 -14.20
N SER A 17 -6.50 -12.78 -13.57
CA SER A 17 -6.51 -11.55 -12.76
C SER A 17 -5.79 -11.75 -11.41
N THR A 18 -6.07 -12.84 -10.73
CA THR A 18 -5.47 -13.16 -9.41
C THR A 18 -3.95 -13.33 -9.49
N GLY A 19 -3.43 -13.91 -10.56
CA GLY A 19 -1.99 -14.08 -10.78
C GLY A 19 -1.29 -12.73 -10.93
N ARG A 20 -1.83 -11.83 -11.74
CA ARG A 20 -1.28 -10.47 -11.93
C ARG A 20 -1.33 -9.64 -10.66
N ASP A 21 -2.39 -9.73 -9.88
CA ASP A 21 -2.52 -8.99 -8.63
C ASP A 21 -1.49 -9.45 -7.59
N ARG A 22 -1.28 -10.76 -7.48
CA ARG A 22 -0.20 -11.33 -6.63
C ARG A 22 1.18 -10.87 -7.07
N THR A 23 1.48 -10.90 -8.37
CA THR A 23 2.77 -10.45 -8.88
C THR A 23 3.01 -8.97 -8.61
N ARG A 24 1.99 -8.11 -8.76
CA ARG A 24 2.07 -6.68 -8.44
C ARG A 24 2.32 -6.44 -6.96
N ALA A 25 1.57 -7.11 -6.09
CA ALA A 25 1.74 -6.99 -4.65
C ALA A 25 3.14 -7.45 -4.19
N LEU A 26 3.61 -8.60 -4.70
CA LEU A 26 4.95 -9.12 -4.39
C LEU A 26 6.05 -8.22 -4.94
N GLY A 27 5.94 -7.77 -6.19
CA GLY A 27 6.92 -6.84 -6.79
C GLY A 27 7.02 -5.54 -5.99
N PHE A 28 5.87 -4.99 -5.57
CA PHE A 28 5.86 -3.78 -4.76
C PHE A 28 6.42 -4.03 -3.34
N ALA A 29 6.12 -5.16 -2.72
CA ALA A 29 6.71 -5.55 -1.44
C ALA A 29 8.25 -5.62 -1.51
N VAL A 30 8.80 -6.18 -2.61
CA VAL A 30 10.26 -6.18 -2.85
C VAL A 30 10.79 -4.76 -2.97
N VAL A 31 10.11 -3.87 -3.69
CA VAL A 31 10.52 -2.45 -3.80
C VAL A 31 10.52 -1.77 -2.43
N VAL A 32 9.49 -1.96 -1.61
CA VAL A 32 9.43 -1.42 -0.25
C VAL A 32 10.55 -1.99 0.61
N PHE A 33 10.80 -3.30 0.56
CA PHE A 33 11.87 -3.95 1.32
C PHE A 33 13.25 -3.38 0.93
N VAL A 34 13.57 -3.36 -0.36
CA VAL A 34 14.85 -2.85 -0.86
C VAL A 34 15.01 -1.37 -0.52
N GLY A 35 13.97 -0.56 -0.75
CA GLY A 35 13.97 0.87 -0.40
C GLY A 35 14.21 1.11 1.09
N SER A 36 13.64 0.27 1.95
CA SER A 36 13.83 0.34 3.40
C SER A 36 15.26 -0.03 3.84
N MET A 37 16.02 -0.78 3.04
CA MET A 37 17.41 -1.14 3.33
C MET A 37 18.43 -0.08 2.90
N VAL A 38 18.03 0.87 2.04
CA VAL A 38 18.92 1.93 1.57
C VAL A 38 19.21 2.92 2.71
N PRO A 39 20.49 3.23 3.02
CA PRO A 39 20.80 4.27 3.98
C PRO A 39 20.33 5.62 3.45
N VAL A 40 19.39 6.25 4.16
CA VAL A 40 19.04 7.65 3.88
C VAL A 40 20.08 8.52 4.57
N PRO A 41 20.83 9.38 3.84
CA PRO A 41 21.76 10.30 4.49
C PRO A 41 20.96 11.16 5.48
N SER A 42 21.38 11.14 6.75
CA SER A 42 20.84 12.05 7.73
C SER A 42 21.15 13.48 7.25
N SER A 43 20.11 14.26 6.96
CA SER A 43 20.22 15.64 6.49
C SER A 43 20.66 16.58 7.60
N SER A 44 21.77 16.26 8.29
CA SER A 44 22.49 17.17 9.20
C SER A 44 23.52 18.01 8.47
N GLY A 45 23.51 18.01 7.13
CA GLY A 45 24.39 18.84 6.30
C GLY A 45 23.53 19.67 5.36
N GLY A 46 23.51 21.00 5.58
CA GLY A 46 22.77 21.99 4.80
C GLY A 46 23.08 21.91 3.30
N GLY A 47 22.27 21.15 2.58
CA GLY A 47 22.14 21.24 1.13
C GLY A 47 21.14 22.35 0.83
N SER A 48 21.62 23.47 0.32
CA SER A 48 20.85 24.69 -0.01
C SER A 48 20.03 24.55 -1.31
N ASP A 49 19.51 23.38 -1.62
CA ASP A 49 18.62 23.24 -2.76
C ASP A 49 17.21 23.67 -2.39
N ALA A 50 16.64 24.60 -3.17
CA ALA A 50 15.34 25.20 -2.92
C ALA A 50 14.23 24.16 -2.66
N LEU A 51 14.33 22.97 -3.26
CA LEU A 51 13.41 21.87 -3.06
C LEU A 51 13.59 21.22 -1.68
N GLY A 52 14.84 21.04 -1.22
CA GLY A 52 15.15 20.50 0.11
C GLY A 52 14.73 21.46 1.23
N GLY A 53 14.90 22.76 1.02
CA GLY A 53 14.44 23.79 1.96
C GLY A 53 12.91 23.86 2.08
N ALA A 54 12.19 23.80 0.96
CA ALA A 54 10.72 23.81 0.95
C ALA A 54 10.14 22.54 1.59
N LEU A 55 10.74 21.38 1.31
CA LEU A 55 10.34 20.12 1.91
C LEU A 55 10.65 20.08 3.41
N GLY A 56 11.82 20.61 3.81
CA GLY A 56 12.20 20.75 5.22
C GLY A 56 11.22 21.65 5.98
N ALA A 57 10.86 22.84 5.44
CA ALA A 57 9.89 23.74 6.05
C ALA A 57 8.49 23.13 6.16
N LEU A 58 8.08 22.32 5.18
CA LEU A 58 6.80 21.61 5.23
C LEU A 58 6.80 20.52 6.32
N LEU A 59 7.94 19.87 6.53
CA LEU A 59 8.10 18.81 7.54
C LEU A 59 8.23 19.40 8.95
N ASP A 60 8.86 20.57 9.10
CA ASP A 60 8.91 21.32 10.37
C ASP A 60 7.52 21.83 10.80
N ALA A 61 6.59 21.98 9.86
CA ALA A 61 5.20 22.33 10.14
C ALA A 61 4.36 21.11 10.61
N LEU A 62 4.88 19.87 10.52
CA LEU A 62 4.21 18.69 11.03
C LEU A 62 4.44 18.55 12.54
N PRO A 63 3.52 17.85 13.25
CA PRO A 63 3.68 17.62 14.68
C PRO A 63 5.03 16.98 15.01
N ALA A 64 5.65 17.43 16.08
CA ALA A 64 6.96 16.94 16.54
C ALA A 64 6.96 15.39 16.64
N GLY A 65 7.86 14.77 15.91
CA GLY A 65 8.03 13.30 15.89
C GLY A 65 7.80 12.63 14.53
N ILE A 66 7.42 13.38 13.48
CA ILE A 66 7.30 12.84 12.12
C ILE A 66 8.62 13.10 11.38
N GLY A 67 9.32 12.02 11.01
CA GLY A 67 10.57 12.06 10.27
C GLY A 67 10.38 12.23 8.76
N LEU A 68 11.46 12.57 8.04
CA LEU A 68 11.47 12.69 6.57
C LEU A 68 11.06 11.40 5.85
N THR A 69 11.28 10.26 6.49
CA THR A 69 10.97 8.93 5.95
C THR A 69 9.52 8.51 6.16
N ASP A 70 8.83 9.11 7.15
CA ASP A 70 7.47 8.72 7.53
C ASP A 70 6.44 8.86 6.41
N PRO A 71 6.45 9.92 5.58
CA PRO A 71 5.54 10.01 4.43
C PRO A 71 5.76 8.88 3.41
N PHE A 72 7.00 8.47 3.20
CA PHE A 72 7.32 7.37 2.29
C PHE A 72 6.85 6.03 2.85
N HIS A 73 7.02 5.81 4.15
CA HIS A 73 6.50 4.63 4.84
C HIS A 73 4.96 4.64 4.79
N LEU A 74 4.32 5.72 5.18
CA LEU A 74 2.86 5.85 5.14
C LEU A 74 2.29 5.50 3.76
N VAL A 75 2.80 6.14 2.71
CA VAL A 75 2.35 5.93 1.32
C VAL A 75 2.71 4.52 0.84
N GLY A 76 3.92 4.05 1.10
CA GLY A 76 4.38 2.72 0.71
C GLY A 76 3.48 1.63 1.29
N TYR A 77 3.16 1.68 2.58
CA TYR A 77 2.28 0.69 3.21
C TYR A 77 0.82 0.86 2.83
N ALA A 78 0.37 2.08 2.53
CA ALA A 78 -0.96 2.31 1.98
C ALA A 78 -1.11 1.66 0.59
N VAL A 79 -0.13 1.84 -0.29
CA VAL A 79 -0.13 1.21 -1.62
C VAL A 79 -0.03 -0.31 -1.51
N LEU A 80 0.84 -0.83 -0.63
CA LEU A 80 0.98 -2.27 -0.43
C LEU A 80 -0.33 -2.90 0.04
N ALA A 81 -0.98 -2.33 1.05
CA ALA A 81 -2.27 -2.80 1.53
C ALA A 81 -3.35 -2.74 0.45
N ALA A 82 -3.41 -1.63 -0.32
CA ALA A 82 -4.35 -1.50 -1.43
C ALA A 82 -4.14 -2.57 -2.52
N LEU A 83 -2.90 -2.92 -2.84
CA LEU A 83 -2.56 -3.99 -3.77
C LEU A 83 -2.87 -5.40 -3.23
N LEU A 84 -2.87 -5.57 -1.91
CA LEU A 84 -3.22 -6.84 -1.26
C LEU A 84 -4.74 -7.07 -1.20
N VAL A 85 -5.57 -6.02 -1.18
CA VAL A 85 -7.04 -6.17 -1.11
C VAL A 85 -7.59 -7.07 -2.22
N PRO A 86 -7.26 -6.93 -3.52
CA PRO A 86 -7.77 -7.85 -4.54
C PRO A 86 -7.22 -9.27 -4.40
N VAL A 87 -6.05 -9.45 -3.78
CA VAL A 87 -5.45 -10.78 -3.53
C VAL A 87 -6.18 -11.52 -2.42
N THR A 88 -6.67 -10.79 -1.43
CA THR A 88 -7.34 -11.34 -0.23
C THR A 88 -8.87 -11.33 -0.32
N ARG A 89 -9.45 -10.88 -1.44
CA ARG A 89 -10.91 -10.70 -1.61
C ARG A 89 -11.75 -11.96 -1.40
N GLU A 90 -11.17 -13.14 -1.56
CA GLU A 90 -11.85 -14.42 -1.37
C GLU A 90 -12.08 -14.75 0.11
N PHE A 91 -11.38 -14.09 1.00
CA PHE A 91 -11.54 -14.26 2.44
C PHE A 91 -12.65 -13.35 2.97
N ARG A 92 -13.41 -13.85 3.97
CA ARG A 92 -14.51 -13.10 4.60
C ARG A 92 -14.08 -11.69 5.09
N PHE A 93 -12.85 -11.57 5.59
CA PHE A 93 -12.26 -10.35 6.11
C PHE A 93 -11.07 -9.91 5.24
N GLY A 94 -11.18 -10.05 3.90
CA GLY A 94 -10.10 -9.78 2.97
C GLY A 94 -9.38 -8.45 3.18
N PRO A 95 -10.08 -7.30 3.27
CA PRO A 95 -9.42 -6.01 3.49
C PRO A 95 -8.67 -5.92 4.83
N LEU A 96 -9.22 -6.51 5.88
CA LEU A 96 -8.54 -6.57 7.19
C LEU A 96 -7.30 -7.46 7.11
N LEU A 97 -7.39 -8.58 6.41
CA LEU A 97 -6.25 -9.46 6.17
C LEU A 97 -5.17 -8.75 5.34
N ALA A 98 -5.55 -7.98 4.32
CA ALA A 98 -4.61 -7.17 3.53
C ALA A 98 -3.85 -6.17 4.41
N ALA A 99 -4.56 -5.43 5.26
CA ALA A 99 -3.96 -4.51 6.20
C ALA A 99 -3.04 -5.23 7.20
N ALA A 100 -3.49 -6.35 7.78
CA ALA A 100 -2.71 -7.13 8.74
C ALA A 100 -1.42 -7.68 8.12
N VAL A 101 -1.47 -8.17 6.88
CA VAL A 101 -0.28 -8.65 6.15
C VAL A 101 0.70 -7.50 5.89
N ALA A 102 0.20 -6.32 5.48
CA ALA A 102 1.05 -5.16 5.26
C ALA A 102 1.72 -4.69 6.57
N VAL A 103 0.97 -4.65 7.68
CA VAL A 103 1.50 -4.32 9.02
C VAL A 103 2.56 -5.33 9.46
N ALA A 104 2.27 -6.63 9.33
CA ALA A 104 3.21 -7.68 9.70
C ALA A 104 4.49 -7.63 8.85
N PHE A 105 4.36 -7.30 7.57
CA PHE A 105 5.51 -7.09 6.68
C PHE A 105 6.37 -5.91 7.14
N GLY A 106 5.75 -4.76 7.47
CA GLY A 106 6.44 -3.59 8.00
C GLY A 106 7.18 -3.89 9.30
N PHE A 107 6.50 -4.54 10.24
CA PHE A 107 7.11 -4.97 11.50
C PHE A 107 8.29 -5.94 11.27
N GLY A 108 8.17 -6.85 10.29
CA GLY A 108 9.25 -7.74 9.89
C GLY A 108 10.47 -6.98 9.36
N ILE A 109 10.26 -5.92 8.59
CA ILE A 109 11.36 -5.04 8.13
C ILE A 109 12.07 -4.38 9.32
N GLU A 110 11.33 -3.85 10.29
CA GLU A 110 11.90 -3.23 11.48
C GLU A 110 12.75 -4.24 12.28
N LEU A 111 12.28 -5.48 12.41
CA LEU A 111 13.07 -6.55 13.07
C LEU A 111 14.35 -6.88 12.32
N VAL A 112 14.33 -6.88 10.98
CA VAL A 112 15.53 -7.11 10.16
C VAL A 112 16.49 -5.92 10.27
N GLN A 113 15.99 -4.72 10.46
CA GLN A 113 16.78 -3.50 10.59
C GLN A 113 17.36 -3.31 12.01
N ALA A 114 16.74 -3.87 13.04
CA ALA A 114 17.14 -3.71 14.44
C ALA A 114 18.65 -3.99 14.72
N PRO A 115 19.30 -5.02 14.11
CA PRO A 115 20.74 -5.26 14.30
C PRO A 115 21.65 -4.34 13.48
N ILE A 116 21.13 -3.47 12.62
CA ILE A 116 21.94 -2.61 11.75
C ILE A 116 22.44 -1.40 12.55
N PRO A 117 23.78 -1.16 12.66
CA PRO A 117 24.34 -0.15 13.57
C PRO A 117 23.87 1.29 13.37
N TRP A 118 23.44 1.64 12.14
CA TRP A 118 22.94 2.99 11.80
C TRP A 118 21.41 3.06 11.77
N ARG A 119 20.70 2.02 12.18
CA ARG A 119 19.25 1.94 12.31
C ARG A 119 18.88 1.59 13.74
N SER A 120 17.82 2.17 14.24
CA SER A 120 17.22 1.80 15.52
C SER A 120 15.77 1.42 15.27
N PHE A 121 15.29 0.40 15.96
CA PHE A 121 13.87 0.08 15.98
C PHE A 121 13.07 1.27 16.53
N ALA A 122 12.13 1.78 15.75
CA ALA A 122 11.30 2.90 16.15
C ALA A 122 9.81 2.50 16.16
N TRP A 123 9.19 2.58 17.33
CA TRP A 123 7.74 2.34 17.47
C TRP A 123 6.91 3.34 16.65
N GLY A 124 7.44 4.56 16.42
CA GLY A 124 6.82 5.56 15.56
C GLY A 124 6.67 5.05 14.13
N ASP A 125 7.72 4.49 13.56
CA ASP A 125 7.72 3.96 12.20
C ASP A 125 6.71 2.80 12.06
N ALA A 126 6.67 1.90 13.06
CA ALA A 126 5.69 0.83 13.08
C ALA A 126 4.24 1.36 13.13
N ALA A 127 3.98 2.43 13.88
CA ALA A 127 2.67 3.07 13.94
C ALA A 127 2.30 3.75 12.60
N VAL A 128 3.24 4.43 11.95
CA VAL A 128 3.06 5.06 10.64
C VAL A 128 2.77 4.01 9.58
N ASN A 129 3.51 2.89 9.58
CA ASN A 129 3.29 1.76 8.68
C ASN A 129 1.89 1.17 8.84
N ALA A 130 1.46 0.99 10.10
CA ALA A 130 0.11 0.48 10.41
C ALA A 130 -0.98 1.46 9.96
N GLY A 131 -0.80 2.76 10.19
CA GLY A 131 -1.70 3.82 9.72
C GLY A 131 -1.84 3.81 8.20
N GLY A 132 -0.71 3.74 7.49
CA GLY A 132 -0.68 3.63 6.02
C GLY A 132 -1.45 2.41 5.53
N ALA A 133 -1.18 1.24 6.11
CA ALA A 133 -1.84 -0.01 5.72
C ALA A 133 -3.38 0.05 5.89
N VAL A 134 -3.86 0.61 7.00
CA VAL A 134 -5.30 0.77 7.26
C VAL A 134 -5.93 1.73 6.25
N ILE A 135 -5.30 2.88 6.03
CA ILE A 135 -5.79 3.88 5.05
C ILE A 135 -5.85 3.26 3.65
N GLY A 136 -4.79 2.57 3.21
CA GLY A 136 -4.72 1.96 1.89
C GLY A 136 -5.78 0.89 1.67
N ALA A 137 -6.00 0.01 2.66
CA ALA A 137 -7.06 -0.99 2.60
C ALA A 137 -8.45 -0.34 2.54
N ALA A 138 -8.71 0.69 3.35
CA ALA A 138 -9.98 1.42 3.36
C ALA A 138 -10.24 2.10 2.01
N VAL A 139 -9.26 2.80 1.46
CA VAL A 139 -9.36 3.46 0.14
C VAL A 139 -9.64 2.44 -0.97
N ALA A 140 -8.98 1.29 -0.96
CA ALA A 140 -9.20 0.23 -1.95
C ALA A 140 -10.64 -0.33 -1.87
N VAL A 141 -11.18 -0.51 -0.66
CA VAL A 141 -12.56 -0.95 -0.45
C VAL A 141 -13.56 0.07 -0.96
N VAL A 142 -13.35 1.36 -0.65
CA VAL A 142 -14.26 2.44 -1.11
C VAL A 142 -14.24 2.54 -2.63
N ARG A 143 -13.06 2.48 -3.26
CA ARG A 143 -12.94 2.50 -4.73
C ARG A 143 -13.56 1.28 -5.40
N GLY A 144 -13.45 0.10 -4.78
CA GLY A 144 -14.06 -1.14 -5.28
C GLY A 144 -15.59 -1.17 -5.15
N ARG A 145 -16.17 -0.29 -4.31
CA ARG A 145 -17.61 -0.09 -4.14
C ARG A 145 -18.20 1.03 -5.02
N GLY A 146 -17.40 1.61 -5.92
CA GLY A 146 -17.86 2.67 -6.83
C GLY A 146 -19.16 2.28 -7.54
N PRO A 147 -20.04 3.23 -7.91
CA PRO A 147 -21.35 2.94 -8.46
C PRO A 147 -21.22 2.04 -9.69
N ALA A 148 -21.95 0.93 -9.68
CA ALA A 148 -22.19 0.14 -10.87
C ALA A 148 -22.69 1.12 -11.96
N SER A 149 -22.00 1.14 -13.10
CA SER A 149 -22.25 2.09 -14.19
C SER A 149 -23.74 2.22 -14.45
N ALA A 150 -24.22 3.46 -14.51
CA ALA A 150 -25.59 3.78 -14.86
C ALA A 150 -26.03 3.20 -16.22
N SER A 151 -25.06 2.73 -17.03
CA SER A 151 -25.28 2.04 -18.30
C SER A 151 -26.02 0.70 -18.18
N ASP A 152 -25.94 0.02 -17.03
CA ASP A 152 -26.64 -1.26 -16.86
C ASP A 152 -28.14 -1.11 -16.63
N ARG A 153 -28.59 0.09 -16.25
CA ARG A 153 -30.03 0.39 -16.03
C ARG A 153 -30.78 0.80 -17.30
N GLU A 154 -30.08 1.15 -18.35
CA GLU A 154 -30.68 1.63 -19.59
C GLU A 154 -31.03 0.49 -20.56
N VAL A 155 -30.39 -0.68 -20.35
CA VAL A 155 -30.63 -1.89 -21.16
C VAL A 155 -31.89 -2.66 -20.70
N GLU A 156 -32.43 -2.38 -19.50
CA GLU A 156 -33.54 -3.10 -18.89
C GLU A 156 -34.89 -2.36 -19.05
N ARG A 157 -34.93 -1.25 -19.83
CA ARG A 157 -36.14 -0.51 -20.19
C ARG A 157 -36.45 -0.63 -21.68
#